data_54ac7d8c2931b4eb5367105e0650e311
#
_entry.id   54ac7d8c2931b4eb5367105e0650e311
#
_cell.length_a   1.000
_cell.length_b   1.000
_cell.length_c   1.000
_cell.angle_alpha   90.00
_cell.angle_beta   90.00
_cell.angle_gamma   90.00
#
_symmetry.space_group_name_H-M   'P 1'
#
loop_
_entity.id
_entity.type
_entity.pdbx_description
1 polymer ?
#
loop_
_entity_poly.entity_id
_entity_poly.type
_entity_poly.pdbx_seq_one_letter_code
_entity_poly.pdbx_strand_id
1 'polypeptide(L)'
;MDDKKNIILAVLLTAAILFGWPYISNYFFPTANPPATKIEDGKQVPVARPDADPAADSPAAIRDRALVLRESPRIPIRTPKLTGSINLKGARIDDIVLPTYKETIAKDSPAVRLYSPSGTQDAYFAGFGWQGEGLRAPDRNTLWTAQGSALTPSSPVTLSWNNGAGQLFEIRLSVDDNYMITAAQKVSNTGAGTVGVKPYAYISRNGIPKDPDTWTIHVGPMGVFNGAANYDVNYTDLDKGPSVQSFQSKGGWIGFTDKYWLSALVPAADADFAGQFRKGAGTQYQADVALGSNMVAPGKAVTQTQRLFVGAKEVKTLEAYQDAGVPLFDRAIDWGWFYWFEKPIFALLHWLFEHIGNFGVAIICLTLVVRAIMFPIAQRQFSSMAAMRALQPKMKALQEKYKDDKQQLQLKMMELYKQEKVNPLAGCLPIFIQIPIFFALYKVLMLTIEMRHQPFVLWIKDLSAPDPLHILNLFGLLDFTPPAFLGIGVLALLLGISMYFQFKLNPTQMDPMQQQIMGIMPWMMMFIMAPFAAGLLVYWITNNCLSMAQQWWLYRKHPVPAAAVPAK
;
A
#
# COMPACT_ATOMS: atom_id res chain seq x y z
N MET A 1 -41.96 -6.91 -23.40
CA MET A 1 -41.28 -5.59 -23.64
C MET A 1 -40.39 -5.14 -22.50
N ASP A 2 -40.55 -5.71 -21.30
CA ASP A 2 -39.78 -5.27 -20.11
C ASP A 2 -38.36 -5.85 -20.04
N ASP A 3 -38.10 -7.02 -20.62
CA ASP A 3 -36.76 -7.63 -20.61
C ASP A 3 -35.71 -6.80 -21.37
N LYS A 4 -36.09 -6.22 -22.52
CA LYS A 4 -35.19 -5.31 -23.24
C LYS A 4 -34.88 -4.05 -22.43
N LYS A 5 -35.85 -3.54 -21.65
CA LYS A 5 -35.64 -2.39 -20.75
C LYS A 5 -34.70 -2.77 -19.60
N ASN A 6 -34.85 -3.95 -19.01
CA ASN A 6 -34.00 -4.40 -17.90
C ASN A 6 -32.57 -4.72 -18.37
N ILE A 7 -32.40 -5.31 -19.56
CA ILE A 7 -31.09 -5.51 -20.20
C ILE A 7 -30.46 -4.16 -20.54
N ILE A 8 -31.22 -3.23 -21.14
CA ILE A 8 -30.77 -1.88 -21.44
C ILE A 8 -30.39 -1.14 -20.14
N LEU A 9 -31.21 -1.27 -19.09
CA LEU A 9 -30.93 -0.66 -17.78
C LEU A 9 -29.67 -1.27 -17.15
N ALA A 10 -29.50 -2.59 -17.22
CA ALA A 10 -28.28 -3.26 -16.72
C ALA A 10 -27.03 -2.84 -17.51
N VAL A 11 -27.13 -2.75 -18.83
CA VAL A 11 -26.05 -2.27 -19.70
C VAL A 11 -25.74 -0.80 -19.42
N LEU A 12 -26.77 0.04 -19.28
CA LEU A 12 -26.61 1.46 -18.95
C LEU A 12 -26.02 1.66 -17.54
N LEU A 13 -26.44 0.86 -16.55
CA LEU A 13 -25.85 0.89 -15.21
C LEU A 13 -24.40 0.42 -15.20
N THR A 14 -24.10 -0.63 -15.95
CA THR A 14 -22.72 -1.12 -16.11
C THR A 14 -21.87 -0.09 -16.86
N ALA A 15 -22.40 0.50 -17.92
CA ALA A 15 -21.75 1.59 -18.65
C ALA A 15 -21.59 2.84 -17.77
N ALA A 16 -22.60 3.22 -17.00
CA ALA A 16 -22.53 4.34 -16.05
C ALA A 16 -21.48 4.10 -14.95
N ILE A 17 -21.33 2.87 -14.49
CA ILE A 17 -20.27 2.50 -13.54
C ILE A 17 -18.90 2.52 -14.23
N LEU A 18 -18.75 1.89 -15.40
CA LEU A 18 -17.47 1.80 -16.10
C LEU A 18 -16.99 3.15 -16.66
N PHE A 19 -17.90 3.95 -17.22
CA PHE A 19 -17.56 5.25 -17.83
C PHE A 19 -17.79 6.45 -16.90
N GLY A 20 -18.71 6.35 -15.95
CA GLY A 20 -18.95 7.39 -14.95
C GLY A 20 -17.97 7.32 -13.77
N TRP A 21 -17.40 6.14 -13.55
CA TRP A 21 -16.46 5.93 -12.44
C TRP A 21 -15.23 6.87 -12.47
N PRO A 22 -14.54 7.09 -13.59
CA PRO A 22 -13.42 8.05 -13.66
C PRO A 22 -13.82 9.47 -13.27
N TYR A 23 -15.03 9.90 -13.62
CA TYR A 23 -15.55 11.23 -13.25
C TYR A 23 -15.91 11.31 -11.77
N ILE A 24 -16.52 10.25 -11.21
CA ILE A 24 -16.86 10.16 -9.79
C ILE A 24 -15.58 10.07 -8.96
N SER A 25 -14.61 9.23 -9.38
CA SER A 25 -13.33 9.09 -8.69
C SER A 25 -12.53 10.40 -8.71
N ASN A 26 -12.48 11.11 -9.82
CA ASN A 26 -11.82 12.42 -9.92
C ASN A 26 -12.50 13.51 -9.07
N TYR A 27 -13.82 13.42 -8.87
CA TYR A 27 -14.54 14.37 -8.03
C TYR A 27 -14.33 14.11 -6.54
N PHE A 28 -14.39 12.85 -6.10
CA PHE A 28 -14.22 12.47 -4.69
C PHE A 28 -12.76 12.23 -4.30
N PHE A 29 -11.90 11.92 -5.28
CA PHE A 29 -10.48 11.61 -5.12
C PHE A 29 -9.67 12.32 -6.21
N PRO A 30 -9.56 13.65 -6.14
CA PRO A 30 -8.81 14.38 -7.16
C PRO A 30 -7.35 13.90 -7.17
N THR A 31 -6.89 13.44 -8.33
CA THR A 31 -5.48 13.17 -8.58
C THR A 31 -4.74 14.49 -8.81
N ALA A 32 -3.48 14.55 -8.42
CA ALA A 32 -2.65 15.72 -8.68
C ALA A 32 -2.56 15.96 -10.20
N ASN A 33 -2.69 17.23 -10.61
CA ASN A 33 -2.59 17.62 -12.01
C ASN A 33 -1.30 17.10 -12.67
N PRO A 34 -1.32 16.78 -13.99
CA PRO A 34 -0.13 16.39 -14.71
C PRO A 34 0.99 17.44 -14.60
N PRO A 35 2.25 17.05 -14.79
CA PRO A 35 3.41 17.89 -14.55
C PRO A 35 3.33 19.23 -15.28
N ALA A 36 3.70 20.31 -14.58
CA ALA A 36 3.80 21.63 -15.15
C ALA A 36 4.95 21.68 -16.16
N THR A 37 4.63 21.92 -17.42
CA THR A 37 5.63 22.14 -18.48
C THR A 37 5.69 23.62 -18.81
N LYS A 38 6.90 24.17 -18.98
CA LYS A 38 7.14 25.51 -19.51
C LYS A 38 7.37 25.40 -21.01
N ILE A 39 6.75 26.27 -21.79
CA ILE A 39 6.99 26.33 -23.23
C ILE A 39 8.15 27.33 -23.46
N GLU A 40 9.32 26.84 -23.87
CA GLU A 40 10.43 27.64 -24.37
C GLU A 40 10.68 27.22 -25.83
N ASP A 41 10.74 28.19 -26.73
CA ASP A 41 10.96 28.00 -28.18
C ASP A 41 10.00 26.97 -28.84
N GLY A 42 8.72 26.95 -28.42
CA GLY A 42 7.70 26.07 -29.01
C GLY A 42 7.83 24.59 -28.64
N LYS A 43 8.73 24.24 -27.73
CA LYS A 43 8.88 22.89 -27.14
C LYS A 43 8.49 22.90 -25.67
N GLN A 44 7.77 21.87 -25.24
CA GLN A 44 7.51 21.64 -23.83
C GLN A 44 8.83 21.24 -23.15
N VAL A 45 9.37 22.13 -22.32
CA VAL A 45 10.57 21.91 -21.53
C VAL A 45 10.15 21.76 -20.07
N PRO A 46 10.62 20.73 -19.33
CA PRO A 46 10.40 20.64 -17.90
C PRO A 46 10.96 21.87 -17.18
N VAL A 47 10.20 22.40 -16.21
CA VAL A 47 10.65 23.55 -15.41
C VAL A 47 11.99 23.27 -14.76
N ALA A 48 12.89 24.26 -14.83
CA ALA A 48 14.31 24.20 -14.48
C ALA A 48 14.67 23.26 -13.34
N ARG A 49 15.54 22.33 -13.65
CA ARG A 49 16.14 21.35 -12.75
C ARG A 49 16.83 22.02 -11.56
N PRO A 50 16.66 21.50 -10.36
CA PRO A 50 17.80 21.41 -9.48
C PRO A 50 18.81 20.47 -10.20
N ASP A 51 20.01 20.93 -10.48
CA ASP A 51 21.14 20.04 -10.77
C ASP A 51 21.50 19.34 -9.45
N ALA A 52 20.52 18.66 -8.85
CA ALA A 52 20.75 17.75 -7.78
C ALA A 52 21.62 16.68 -8.36
N ASP A 53 22.78 16.68 -7.84
CA ASP A 53 23.91 15.80 -8.07
C ASP A 53 23.75 14.87 -9.29
N PRO A 54 24.45 15.12 -10.40
CA PRO A 54 24.58 14.14 -11.46
C PRO A 54 25.37 12.91 -11.00
N ALA A 55 25.20 12.49 -9.74
CA ALA A 55 25.62 11.18 -9.24
C ALA A 55 24.88 10.03 -9.91
N ALA A 56 24.09 10.32 -10.90
CA ALA A 56 23.87 9.50 -12.07
C ALA A 56 25.19 9.30 -12.83
N ASP A 57 26.29 9.22 -12.10
CA ASP A 57 27.57 8.87 -12.63
C ASP A 57 27.55 7.45 -13.10
N SER A 58 28.23 7.24 -14.21
CA SER A 58 28.66 5.96 -14.76
C SER A 58 28.59 4.82 -13.76
N PRO A 59 28.16 3.62 -14.15
CA PRO A 59 28.07 2.50 -13.25
C PRO A 59 29.43 2.26 -12.59
N ALA A 60 29.68 2.94 -11.47
CA ALA A 60 30.83 2.66 -10.64
C ALA A 60 30.73 1.19 -10.22
N ALA A 61 31.85 0.48 -10.26
CA ALA A 61 31.90 -0.90 -9.80
C ALA A 61 31.22 -0.99 -8.42
N ILE A 62 30.24 -1.91 -8.29
CA ILE A 62 29.55 -2.17 -7.03
C ILE A 62 30.59 -2.54 -5.98
N ARG A 63 30.60 -1.81 -4.86
CA ARG A 63 31.59 -1.97 -3.80
C ARG A 63 30.95 -2.51 -2.53
N ASP A 64 31.77 -3.17 -1.73
CA ASP A 64 31.32 -3.63 -0.42
C ASP A 64 30.95 -2.45 0.49
N ARG A 65 29.78 -2.54 1.13
CA ARG A 65 29.24 -1.47 1.98
C ARG A 65 30.15 -1.16 3.17
N ALA A 66 30.74 -2.17 3.81
CA ALA A 66 31.59 -1.96 4.99
C ALA A 66 32.85 -1.15 4.63
N LEU A 67 33.35 -1.31 3.41
CA LEU A 67 34.47 -0.52 2.92
C LEU A 67 34.03 0.92 2.67
N VAL A 68 32.91 1.13 1.97
CA VAL A 68 32.39 2.48 1.66
C VAL A 68 32.10 3.28 2.94
N LEU A 69 31.56 2.66 3.96
CA LEU A 69 31.28 3.31 5.25
C LEU A 69 32.55 3.82 5.97
N ARG A 70 33.73 3.26 5.68
CA ARG A 70 35.00 3.65 6.29
C ARG A 70 35.76 4.73 5.54
N GLU A 71 35.35 5.08 4.33
CA GLU A 71 36.06 6.01 3.44
C GLU A 71 35.96 7.49 3.86
N SER A 72 35.01 7.82 4.71
CA SER A 72 34.74 9.21 5.12
C SER A 72 34.36 9.31 6.60
N PRO A 73 34.63 10.43 7.25
CA PRO A 73 34.15 10.69 8.61
C PRO A 73 32.62 10.66 8.66
N ARG A 74 32.08 10.14 9.77
CA ARG A 74 30.63 9.96 9.95
C ARG A 74 30.17 10.37 11.33
N ILE A 75 28.94 10.85 11.42
CA ILE A 75 28.25 11.13 12.67
C ILE A 75 27.17 10.05 12.89
N PRO A 76 27.19 9.33 14.01
CA PRO A 76 26.19 8.31 14.28
C PRO A 76 24.80 8.89 14.54
N ILE A 77 23.77 8.19 14.10
CA ILE A 77 22.36 8.42 14.42
C ILE A 77 21.91 7.36 15.43
N ARG A 78 21.28 7.77 16.53
CA ARG A 78 20.82 6.86 17.59
C ARG A 78 19.49 7.35 18.14
N THR A 79 18.40 6.68 17.77
CA THR A 79 17.06 6.86 18.33
C THR A 79 16.47 5.50 18.68
N PRO A 80 15.32 5.41 19.36
CA PRO A 80 14.64 4.13 19.61
C PRO A 80 14.29 3.36 18.34
N LYS A 81 13.97 4.08 17.23
CA LYS A 81 13.50 3.48 15.98
C LYS A 81 14.49 3.59 14.80
N LEU A 82 15.51 4.44 14.91
CA LEU A 82 16.52 4.64 13.87
C LEU A 82 17.93 4.48 14.42
N THR A 83 18.75 3.71 13.73
CA THR A 83 20.20 3.68 13.93
C THR A 83 20.90 3.83 12.59
N GLY A 84 22.12 4.38 12.60
CA GLY A 84 22.88 4.57 11.36
C GLY A 84 23.89 5.68 11.48
N SER A 85 24.15 6.38 10.36
CA SER A 85 25.13 7.46 10.36
C SER A 85 24.94 8.44 9.19
N ILE A 86 25.43 9.67 9.41
CA ILE A 86 25.51 10.75 8.43
C ILE A 86 26.93 10.78 7.89
N ASN A 87 27.10 10.77 6.59
CA ASN A 87 28.37 10.93 5.92
C ASN A 87 28.75 12.42 5.86
N LEU A 88 29.91 12.80 6.41
CA LEU A 88 30.38 14.19 6.36
C LEU A 88 30.90 14.60 4.98
N LYS A 89 31.19 13.66 4.07
CA LYS A 89 31.43 13.96 2.68
C LYS A 89 30.09 14.05 1.94
N GLY A 90 29.74 15.26 1.51
CA GLY A 90 28.48 15.57 0.84
C GLY A 90 27.27 15.71 1.78
N ALA A 91 27.43 15.65 3.10
CA ALA A 91 26.37 15.75 4.12
C ALA A 91 25.20 14.79 3.85
N ARG A 92 25.48 13.54 3.48
CA ARG A 92 24.48 12.55 3.09
C ARG A 92 23.99 11.74 4.28
N ILE A 93 22.69 11.49 4.33
CA ILE A 93 22.09 10.48 5.17
C ILE A 93 22.01 9.22 4.32
N ASP A 94 22.99 8.32 4.44
CA ASP A 94 23.19 7.19 3.55
C ASP A 94 23.39 5.84 4.29
N ASP A 95 23.06 5.79 5.56
CA ASP A 95 23.17 4.60 6.40
C ASP A 95 22.07 4.66 7.46
N ILE A 96 20.94 3.99 7.20
CA ILE A 96 19.80 3.90 8.12
C ILE A 96 19.36 2.45 8.26
N VAL A 97 19.25 2.03 9.51
CA VAL A 97 18.76 0.71 9.94
C VAL A 97 17.59 0.91 10.90
N LEU A 98 16.58 0.08 10.79
CA LEU A 98 15.38 0.06 11.63
C LEU A 98 15.54 -1.07 12.67
N PRO A 99 16.03 -0.78 13.90
CA PRO A 99 16.35 -1.82 14.88
C PRO A 99 15.14 -2.59 15.41
N THR A 100 13.95 -1.99 15.31
CA THR A 100 12.68 -2.59 15.73
C THR A 100 12.14 -3.65 14.77
N TYR A 101 12.67 -3.70 13.53
CA TYR A 101 12.22 -4.61 12.49
C TYR A 101 13.36 -5.50 12.01
N LYS A 102 13.08 -6.79 11.85
CA LYS A 102 14.01 -7.78 11.29
C LYS A 102 13.68 -8.09 9.84
N GLU A 103 14.68 -8.48 9.05
CA GLU A 103 14.46 -8.84 7.64
C GLU A 103 13.65 -10.13 7.49
N THR A 104 13.85 -11.09 8.39
CA THR A 104 13.15 -12.38 8.39
C THR A 104 12.71 -12.77 9.81
N ILE A 105 11.93 -13.85 9.93
CA ILE A 105 11.49 -14.42 11.23
C ILE A 105 12.57 -15.22 11.96
N ALA A 106 13.76 -15.41 11.39
CA ALA A 106 14.86 -16.11 12.04
C ALA A 106 15.35 -15.31 13.26
N LYS A 107 15.76 -16.01 14.32
CA LYS A 107 16.20 -15.37 15.59
C LYS A 107 17.40 -14.47 15.40
N ASP A 108 18.33 -14.88 14.56
CA ASP A 108 19.58 -14.21 14.18
C ASP A 108 19.45 -13.29 12.97
N SER A 109 18.22 -13.09 12.47
CA SER A 109 17.98 -12.20 11.34
C SER A 109 18.44 -10.78 11.65
N PRO A 110 19.16 -10.13 10.72
CA PRO A 110 19.58 -8.74 10.88
C PRO A 110 18.38 -7.80 10.93
N ALA A 111 18.61 -6.62 11.49
CA ALA A 111 17.64 -5.53 11.43
C ALA A 111 17.50 -5.02 9.99
N VAL A 112 16.29 -4.53 9.66
CA VAL A 112 15.98 -4.01 8.33
C VAL A 112 16.86 -2.81 8.02
N ARG A 113 17.59 -2.88 6.91
CA ARG A 113 18.38 -1.79 6.39
C ARG A 113 17.61 -1.06 5.31
N LEU A 114 17.30 0.20 5.60
CA LEU A 114 16.55 1.02 4.65
C LEU A 114 17.46 1.85 3.75
N TYR A 115 18.56 2.44 4.31
CA TYR A 115 19.52 3.21 3.54
C TYR A 115 20.89 2.53 3.46
N SER A 116 21.53 2.67 2.30
CA SER A 116 22.88 2.23 2.01
C SER A 116 23.62 3.27 1.17
N PRO A 117 24.95 3.42 1.34
CA PRO A 117 25.73 4.43 0.65
C PRO A 117 25.72 4.31 -0.88
N SER A 118 25.94 5.43 -1.56
CA SER A 118 26.21 5.47 -3.00
C SER A 118 27.39 4.56 -3.36
N GLY A 119 27.30 3.87 -4.51
CA GLY A 119 28.29 2.91 -4.97
C GLY A 119 28.17 1.51 -4.38
N THR A 120 27.14 1.24 -3.57
CA THR A 120 26.75 -0.11 -3.15
C THR A 120 25.60 -0.65 -4.01
N GLN A 121 25.38 -1.96 -4.00
CA GLN A 121 24.34 -2.60 -4.80
C GLN A 121 22.95 -2.04 -4.50
N ASP A 122 22.61 -1.88 -3.23
CA ASP A 122 21.32 -1.40 -2.75
C ASP A 122 21.42 0.08 -2.29
N ALA A 123 22.15 0.92 -3.08
CA ALA A 123 22.33 2.32 -2.73
C ALA A 123 20.98 3.03 -2.61
N TYR A 124 20.72 3.60 -1.43
CA TYR A 124 19.52 4.35 -1.12
C TYR A 124 19.88 5.38 -0.06
N PHE A 125 19.71 6.66 -0.36
CA PHE A 125 20.18 7.75 0.50
C PHE A 125 19.46 9.04 0.21
N ALA A 126 19.56 9.99 1.14
CA ALA A 126 19.02 11.33 1.00
C ALA A 126 20.11 12.40 1.27
N GLY A 127 19.88 13.58 0.75
CA GLY A 127 20.75 14.72 0.97
C GLY A 127 20.03 16.05 0.83
N PHE A 128 20.68 17.09 1.35
CA PHE A 128 20.23 18.48 1.33
C PHE A 128 21.34 19.35 0.73
N GLY A 129 20.98 20.35 -0.05
CA GLY A 129 21.94 21.20 -0.71
C GLY A 129 21.38 22.53 -1.14
N TRP A 130 22.16 23.29 -1.87
CA TRP A 130 21.80 24.60 -2.43
C TRP A 130 22.32 24.73 -3.86
N GLN A 131 21.61 25.54 -4.61
CA GLN A 131 21.99 26.01 -5.92
C GLN A 131 21.92 27.52 -5.97
N GLY A 132 22.64 28.12 -6.90
CA GLY A 132 22.60 29.55 -7.17
C GLY A 132 23.52 29.90 -8.31
N GLU A 133 23.12 30.83 -9.16
CA GLU A 133 23.95 31.32 -10.24
C GLU A 133 25.15 32.09 -9.67
N GLY A 134 26.36 31.76 -10.14
CA GLY A 134 27.60 32.35 -9.62
C GLY A 134 27.95 31.98 -8.16
N LEU A 135 27.15 31.11 -7.52
CA LEU A 135 27.39 30.67 -6.16
C LEU A 135 28.24 29.39 -6.14
N ARG A 136 29.37 29.43 -5.42
CA ARG A 136 30.10 28.21 -5.07
C ARG A 136 29.34 27.51 -3.95
N ALA A 137 28.38 26.66 -4.31
CA ALA A 137 27.62 25.86 -3.36
C ALA A 137 28.38 24.59 -2.96
N PRO A 138 28.09 23.99 -1.78
CA PRO A 138 28.64 22.70 -1.43
C PRO A 138 28.12 21.61 -2.37
N ASP A 139 29.00 20.67 -2.69
CA ASP A 139 28.74 19.54 -3.60
C ASP A 139 28.89 18.19 -2.89
N ARG A 140 28.75 17.09 -3.66
CA ARG A 140 28.89 15.71 -3.18
C ARG A 140 30.29 15.35 -2.62
N ASN A 141 31.32 16.10 -2.98
CA ASN A 141 32.70 15.89 -2.54
C ASN A 141 33.09 16.81 -1.38
N THR A 142 32.25 17.78 -1.06
CA THR A 142 32.48 18.74 0.02
C THR A 142 32.56 18.00 1.35
N LEU A 143 33.68 18.21 2.06
CA LEU A 143 33.87 17.68 3.41
C LEU A 143 33.34 18.72 4.41
N TRP A 144 32.33 18.32 5.17
CA TRP A 144 31.69 19.16 6.18
C TRP A 144 32.35 19.01 7.54
N THR A 145 32.36 20.08 8.30
CA THR A 145 32.73 20.08 9.72
C THR A 145 31.45 19.89 10.54
N ALA A 146 31.49 18.96 11.50
CA ALA A 146 30.33 18.68 12.37
C ALA A 146 30.54 19.24 13.77
N GLN A 147 29.48 19.86 14.31
CA GLN A 147 29.33 20.20 15.71
C GLN A 147 28.26 19.28 16.31
N GLY A 148 28.66 18.47 17.29
CA GLY A 148 27.90 17.38 17.87
C GLY A 148 28.52 16.02 17.56
N SER A 149 28.45 15.09 18.50
CA SER A 149 29.08 13.77 18.39
C SER A 149 28.15 12.67 17.92
N ALA A 150 26.84 12.86 18.07
CA ALA A 150 25.78 11.94 17.62
C ALA A 150 24.47 12.69 17.44
N LEU A 151 23.68 12.30 16.43
CA LEU A 151 22.31 12.77 16.25
C LEU A 151 21.38 11.89 17.09
N THR A 152 20.74 12.49 18.10
CA THR A 152 19.74 11.85 18.96
C THR A 152 18.54 12.75 19.12
N PRO A 153 17.40 12.30 19.64
CA PRO A 153 16.23 13.17 19.88
C PRO A 153 16.52 14.38 20.75
N SER A 154 17.47 14.28 21.68
CA SER A 154 17.89 15.36 22.59
C SER A 154 19.13 16.13 22.11
N SER A 155 19.87 15.63 21.12
CA SER A 155 21.16 16.20 20.70
C SER A 155 21.18 16.42 19.18
N PRO A 156 20.83 17.63 18.70
CA PRO A 156 20.97 17.97 17.30
C PRO A 156 22.44 18.08 16.88
N VAL A 157 22.71 17.90 15.59
CA VAL A 157 24.03 18.05 14.98
C VAL A 157 24.00 19.18 13.96
N THR A 158 25.00 20.04 13.96
CA THR A 158 25.16 21.10 12.95
C THR A 158 26.36 20.76 12.06
N LEU A 159 26.11 20.64 10.77
CA LEU A 159 27.13 20.53 9.73
C LEU A 159 27.40 21.91 9.16
N SER A 160 28.66 22.32 9.03
CA SER A 160 29.05 23.62 8.50
C SER A 160 30.15 23.53 7.46
N TRP A 161 30.07 24.39 6.46
CA TRP A 161 31.10 24.53 5.42
C TRP A 161 31.16 25.97 4.92
N ASN A 162 32.38 26.51 4.83
CA ASN A 162 32.66 27.84 4.28
C ASN A 162 33.21 27.71 2.88
N ASN A 163 32.64 28.41 1.91
CA ASN A 163 33.05 28.32 0.51
C ASN A 163 34.31 29.14 0.17
N GLY A 164 34.86 29.92 1.11
CA GLY A 164 35.99 30.81 0.91
C GLY A 164 35.66 32.10 0.13
N ALA A 165 34.42 32.29 -0.31
CA ALA A 165 33.93 33.46 -1.04
C ALA A 165 33.00 34.34 -0.21
N GLY A 166 32.96 34.13 1.11
CA GLY A 166 32.14 34.90 2.04
C GLY A 166 30.78 34.26 2.38
N GLN A 167 30.51 33.05 1.94
CA GLN A 167 29.29 32.36 2.33
C GLN A 167 29.59 31.17 3.25
N LEU A 168 28.86 31.12 4.38
CA LEU A 168 28.84 30.01 5.32
C LEU A 168 27.53 29.24 5.15
N PHE A 169 27.63 27.95 4.83
CA PHE A 169 26.53 27.01 4.71
C PHE A 169 26.44 26.15 5.96
N GLU A 170 25.26 26.05 6.52
CA GLU A 170 24.99 25.27 7.74
C GLU A 170 23.76 24.38 7.52
N ILE A 171 23.84 23.11 7.91
CA ILE A 171 22.70 22.19 8.00
C ILE A 171 22.57 21.76 9.46
N ARG A 172 21.56 22.25 10.16
CA ARG A 172 21.26 21.76 11.50
C ARG A 172 20.25 20.63 11.39
N LEU A 173 20.69 19.44 11.77
CA LEU A 173 19.88 18.22 11.79
C LEU A 173 19.37 17.97 13.21
N SER A 174 18.09 17.68 13.33
CA SER A 174 17.44 17.14 14.52
C SER A 174 16.59 15.93 14.13
N VAL A 175 16.33 15.01 15.04
CA VAL A 175 15.55 13.82 14.81
C VAL A 175 14.57 13.64 15.98
N ASP A 176 13.39 13.15 15.72
CA ASP A 176 12.43 12.77 16.76
C ASP A 176 12.62 11.31 17.24
N ASP A 177 11.77 10.85 18.14
CA ASP A 177 11.80 9.48 18.66
C ASP A 177 11.31 8.43 17.63
N ASN A 178 10.67 8.88 16.55
CA ASN A 178 10.14 8.02 15.50
C ASN A 178 11.07 7.98 14.26
N TYR A 179 10.65 8.61 13.15
CA TYR A 179 11.30 8.46 11.85
C TYR A 179 11.55 9.78 11.12
N MET A 180 11.29 10.94 11.75
CA MET A 180 11.39 12.24 11.10
C MET A 180 12.72 12.93 11.44
N ILE A 181 13.52 13.18 10.41
CA ILE A 181 14.72 14.02 10.49
C ILE A 181 14.38 15.40 9.96
N THR A 182 14.63 16.44 10.74
CA THR A 182 14.44 17.84 10.34
C THR A 182 15.78 18.46 10.00
N ALA A 183 15.88 19.05 8.82
CA ALA A 183 17.06 19.76 8.32
C ALA A 183 16.75 21.26 8.19
N ALA A 184 17.33 22.07 9.04
CA ALA A 184 17.33 23.53 8.90
C ALA A 184 18.57 23.93 8.11
N GLN A 185 18.36 24.31 6.84
CA GLN A 185 19.38 24.73 5.88
C GLN A 185 19.58 26.24 5.97
N LYS A 186 20.74 26.71 6.44
CA LYS A 186 21.05 28.11 6.62
C LYS A 186 22.23 28.53 5.76
N VAL A 187 22.10 29.67 5.10
CA VAL A 187 23.20 30.33 4.39
C VAL A 187 23.39 31.72 4.99
N SER A 188 24.61 32.00 5.46
CA SER A 188 25.04 33.31 5.93
C SER A 188 25.98 33.93 4.92
N ASN A 189 25.70 35.17 4.47
CA ASN A 189 26.52 35.87 3.48
C ASN A 189 27.28 37.02 4.17
N THR A 190 28.58 36.83 4.31
CA THR A 190 29.54 37.86 4.80
C THR A 190 30.32 38.52 3.67
N GLY A 191 30.07 38.10 2.38
CA GLY A 191 30.65 38.70 1.21
C GLY A 191 30.08 40.08 0.89
N ALA A 192 30.67 40.76 -0.08
CA ALA A 192 30.30 42.14 -0.45
C ALA A 192 29.05 42.23 -1.34
N GLY A 193 28.69 41.16 -2.04
CA GLY A 193 27.57 41.11 -2.98
C GLY A 193 26.38 40.31 -2.45
N THR A 194 25.17 40.62 -2.94
CA THR A 194 23.97 39.77 -2.71
C THR A 194 24.08 38.48 -3.49
N VAL A 195 23.77 37.36 -2.87
CA VAL A 195 23.79 36.03 -3.50
C VAL A 195 22.39 35.42 -3.55
N GLY A 196 22.03 34.84 -4.69
CA GLY A 196 20.81 34.08 -4.86
C GLY A 196 21.02 32.63 -4.45
N VAL A 197 20.23 32.12 -3.52
CA VAL A 197 20.32 30.74 -3.04
C VAL A 197 18.98 30.02 -3.17
N LYS A 198 19.01 28.81 -3.72
CA LYS A 198 17.84 27.95 -3.89
C LYS A 198 18.09 26.63 -3.15
N PRO A 199 17.49 26.41 -1.99
CA PRO A 199 17.63 25.17 -1.26
C PRO A 199 16.93 24.02 -1.99
N TYR A 200 17.53 22.83 -1.93
CA TYR A 200 16.92 21.60 -2.42
C TYR A 200 17.18 20.44 -1.47
N ALA A 201 16.39 19.40 -1.62
CA ALA A 201 16.58 18.10 -1.01
C ALA A 201 16.32 17.01 -2.04
N TYR A 202 16.93 15.85 -1.86
CA TYR A 202 16.73 14.72 -2.75
C TYR A 202 16.80 13.39 -2.02
N ILE A 203 16.11 12.40 -2.59
CA ILE A 203 16.22 11.00 -2.25
C ILE A 203 16.66 10.27 -3.51
N SER A 204 17.75 9.51 -3.43
CA SER A 204 18.27 8.73 -4.55
C SER A 204 18.26 7.25 -4.21
N ARG A 205 17.77 6.43 -5.14
CA ARG A 205 17.60 4.99 -4.98
C ARG A 205 18.16 4.25 -6.20
N ASN A 206 18.90 3.18 -5.96
CA ASN A 206 19.33 2.25 -6.99
C ASN A 206 18.44 1.00 -6.99
N GLY A 207 17.92 0.64 -8.16
CA GLY A 207 17.01 -0.48 -8.32
C GLY A 207 15.58 -0.24 -7.82
N ILE A 208 14.74 -1.23 -8.08
CA ILE A 208 13.35 -1.28 -7.63
C ILE A 208 13.22 -2.16 -6.38
N PRO A 209 12.20 -1.96 -5.55
CA PRO A 209 11.94 -2.84 -4.40
C PRO A 209 11.74 -4.30 -4.82
N LYS A 210 12.00 -5.22 -3.89
CA LYS A 210 11.70 -6.65 -4.08
C LYS A 210 10.19 -6.94 -4.09
N ASP A 211 9.43 -6.15 -3.34
CA ASP A 211 7.97 -6.25 -3.34
C ASP A 211 7.42 -5.68 -4.64
N PRO A 212 6.57 -6.43 -5.36
CA PRO A 212 6.05 -5.98 -6.65
C PRO A 212 5.02 -4.86 -6.48
N ASP A 213 5.04 -3.91 -7.40
CA ASP A 213 3.90 -3.04 -7.65
C ASP A 213 2.74 -3.87 -8.22
N THR A 214 1.55 -3.71 -7.67
CA THR A 214 0.36 -4.46 -8.08
C THR A 214 -0.83 -3.53 -8.20
N TRP A 215 -1.88 -3.96 -8.88
CA TRP A 215 -3.10 -3.17 -8.99
C TRP A 215 -3.78 -2.84 -7.63
N THR A 216 -3.36 -3.48 -6.55
CA THR A 216 -3.90 -3.29 -5.19
C THR A 216 -2.95 -2.56 -4.25
N ILE A 217 -1.65 -2.51 -4.57
CA ILE A 217 -0.60 -1.96 -3.70
C ILE A 217 0.36 -1.16 -4.57
N HIS A 218 0.42 0.13 -4.37
CA HIS A 218 1.41 0.97 -5.05
C HIS A 218 2.78 0.85 -4.37
N VAL A 219 3.80 0.53 -5.18
CA VAL A 219 5.21 0.46 -4.79
C VAL A 219 6.02 1.25 -5.81
N GLY A 220 6.51 2.42 -5.41
CA GLY A 220 7.20 3.30 -6.36
C GLY A 220 7.30 4.75 -5.93
N PRO A 221 7.52 5.64 -6.92
CA PRO A 221 7.44 7.08 -6.75
C PRO A 221 6.06 7.49 -6.25
N MET A 222 6.00 8.34 -5.25
CA MET A 222 4.75 8.75 -4.62
C MET A 222 4.86 10.14 -4.01
N GLY A 223 3.76 10.88 -3.97
CA GLY A 223 3.73 12.17 -3.31
C GLY A 223 2.32 12.70 -3.07
N VAL A 224 2.26 13.80 -2.34
CA VAL A 224 1.04 14.62 -2.18
C VAL A 224 1.33 15.99 -2.74
N PHE A 225 0.52 16.41 -3.70
CA PHE A 225 0.68 17.69 -4.41
C PHE A 225 -0.65 18.45 -4.39
N ASN A 226 -0.64 19.69 -3.91
CA ASN A 226 -1.82 20.55 -3.81
C ASN A 226 -3.02 19.86 -3.12
N GLY A 227 -2.76 19.09 -2.07
CA GLY A 227 -3.80 18.38 -1.31
C GLY A 227 -4.33 17.10 -1.96
N ALA A 228 -3.69 16.59 -3.01
CA ALA A 228 -4.03 15.32 -3.65
C ALA A 228 -2.86 14.34 -3.62
N ALA A 229 -3.13 13.08 -3.25
CA ALA A 229 -2.14 12.01 -3.33
C ALA A 229 -1.98 11.55 -4.79
N ASN A 230 -0.75 11.32 -5.20
CA ASN A 230 -0.40 10.82 -6.53
C ASN A 230 0.26 9.46 -6.43
N TYR A 231 -0.35 8.47 -7.10
CA TYR A 231 0.12 7.09 -7.26
C TYR A 231 0.32 6.73 -8.74
N ASP A 232 0.21 7.72 -9.65
CA ASP A 232 0.18 7.46 -11.09
C ASP A 232 1.56 7.23 -11.68
N VAL A 233 2.62 7.69 -10.99
CA VAL A 233 4.00 7.50 -11.46
C VAL A 233 4.55 6.18 -10.92
N ASN A 234 5.01 5.32 -11.82
CA ASN A 234 5.69 4.08 -11.46
C ASN A 234 7.08 4.00 -12.10
N TYR A 235 7.90 3.02 -11.70
CA TYR A 235 9.25 2.86 -12.25
C TYR A 235 9.24 2.60 -13.75
N THR A 236 8.25 1.86 -14.25
CA THR A 236 8.11 1.56 -15.69
C THR A 236 7.85 2.82 -16.51
N ASP A 237 7.09 3.77 -15.96
CA ASP A 237 6.82 5.05 -16.62
C ASP A 237 8.08 5.89 -16.73
N LEU A 238 8.93 5.90 -15.70
CA LEU A 238 10.24 6.57 -15.74
C LEU A 238 11.22 5.86 -16.66
N ASP A 239 11.09 4.54 -16.85
CA ASP A 239 11.95 3.76 -17.73
C ASP A 239 11.62 3.93 -19.22
N LYS A 240 10.34 3.97 -19.56
CA LYS A 240 9.83 3.93 -20.93
C LYS A 240 9.27 5.26 -21.43
N GLY A 241 8.87 6.14 -20.52
CA GLY A 241 8.29 7.45 -20.79
C GLY A 241 9.28 8.60 -20.64
N PRO A 242 8.78 9.82 -20.35
CA PRO A 242 9.63 10.93 -19.98
C PRO A 242 10.44 10.59 -18.74
N SER A 243 11.77 10.69 -18.83
CA SER A 243 12.70 10.38 -17.73
C SER A 243 12.56 11.32 -16.53
N VAL A 244 11.74 12.37 -16.65
CA VAL A 244 11.44 13.36 -15.61
C VAL A 244 9.95 13.63 -15.57
N GLN A 245 9.36 13.49 -14.38
CA GLN A 245 7.98 13.88 -14.06
C GLN A 245 8.04 15.01 -13.02
N SER A 246 7.49 16.18 -13.35
CA SER A 246 7.61 17.40 -12.55
C SER A 246 6.26 17.86 -12.02
N PHE A 247 6.24 18.31 -10.76
CA PHE A 247 5.05 18.78 -10.05
C PHE A 247 5.34 20.13 -9.40
N GLN A 248 4.37 21.05 -9.45
CA GLN A 248 4.39 22.28 -8.66
C GLN A 248 3.35 22.16 -7.55
N SER A 249 3.74 22.42 -6.32
CA SER A 249 2.84 22.24 -5.20
C SER A 249 3.03 23.31 -4.13
N LYS A 250 1.95 23.68 -3.50
CA LYS A 250 1.96 24.41 -2.24
C LYS A 250 1.67 23.42 -1.12
N GLY A 251 2.68 23.15 -0.29
CA GLY A 251 2.62 22.09 0.70
C GLY A 251 2.59 20.68 0.09
N GLY A 252 2.68 19.67 0.94
CA GLY A 252 2.71 18.27 0.52
C GLY A 252 4.07 17.61 0.78
N TRP A 253 4.34 16.54 0.04
CA TRP A 253 5.58 15.75 0.16
C TRP A 253 5.80 14.89 -1.09
N ILE A 254 7.02 14.39 -1.26
CA ILE A 254 7.42 13.56 -2.39
C ILE A 254 8.45 12.53 -1.94
N GLY A 255 8.41 11.30 -2.49
CA GLY A 255 9.38 10.27 -2.14
C GLY A 255 9.15 8.94 -2.83
N PHE A 256 9.65 7.88 -2.20
CA PHE A 256 9.47 6.49 -2.64
C PHE A 256 8.81 5.67 -1.55
N THR A 257 7.78 4.93 -1.93
CA THR A 257 7.08 3.99 -1.07
C THR A 257 7.40 2.55 -1.47
N ASP A 258 7.72 1.73 -0.49
CA ASP A 258 7.76 0.27 -0.59
C ASP A 258 6.51 -0.30 0.10
N LYS A 259 6.35 -1.61 0.13
CA LYS A 259 5.21 -2.24 0.81
C LYS A 259 5.07 -1.78 2.28
N TYR A 260 6.17 -1.77 3.03
CA TYR A 260 6.18 -1.45 4.46
C TYR A 260 6.99 -0.20 4.82
N TRP A 261 7.77 0.35 3.91
CA TRP A 261 8.74 1.41 4.15
C TRP A 261 8.43 2.64 3.32
N LEU A 262 8.79 3.79 3.85
CA LEU A 262 8.67 5.07 3.15
C LEU A 262 9.94 5.89 3.35
N SER A 263 10.36 6.54 2.29
CA SER A 263 11.31 7.65 2.34
C SER A 263 10.69 8.86 1.65
N ALA A 264 10.47 9.95 2.37
CA ALA A 264 9.76 11.11 1.84
C ALA A 264 10.39 12.43 2.28
N LEU A 265 10.52 13.36 1.34
CA LEU A 265 10.87 14.75 1.58
C LEU A 265 9.61 15.54 1.86
N VAL A 266 9.59 16.24 2.96
CA VAL A 266 8.44 16.99 3.44
C VAL A 266 8.86 18.46 3.66
N PRO A 267 8.60 19.36 2.69
CA PRO A 267 8.77 20.81 2.87
C PRO A 267 7.87 21.34 3.99
N ALA A 268 8.04 22.62 4.36
CA ALA A 268 7.09 23.27 5.26
C ALA A 268 5.67 23.23 4.65
N ALA A 269 4.65 23.16 5.52
CA ALA A 269 3.27 22.90 5.12
C ALA A 269 2.69 23.95 4.15
N ASP A 270 3.18 25.16 4.20
CA ASP A 270 2.78 26.32 3.37
C ASP A 270 3.80 26.69 2.28
N ALA A 271 4.91 25.94 2.18
CA ALA A 271 5.96 26.24 1.22
C ALA A 271 5.55 25.89 -0.21
N ASP A 272 5.82 26.79 -1.14
CA ASP A 272 5.79 26.47 -2.56
C ASP A 272 7.06 25.70 -2.93
N PHE A 273 6.91 24.57 -3.62
CA PHE A 273 8.03 23.76 -4.06
C PHE A 273 7.82 23.16 -5.46
N ALA A 274 8.93 22.92 -6.15
CA ALA A 274 8.97 22.10 -7.33
C ALA A 274 9.42 20.70 -6.94
N GLY A 275 8.56 19.70 -7.13
CA GLY A 275 8.84 18.29 -6.92
C GLY A 275 9.13 17.61 -8.25
N GLN A 276 10.07 16.66 -8.29
CA GLN A 276 10.37 15.89 -9.49
C GLN A 276 10.67 14.44 -9.14
N PHE A 277 10.15 13.52 -9.97
CA PHE A 277 10.68 12.17 -10.06
C PHE A 277 11.50 12.07 -11.34
N ARG A 278 12.67 11.48 -11.27
CA ARG A 278 13.52 11.29 -12.43
C ARG A 278 14.26 9.97 -12.41
N LYS A 279 14.53 9.48 -13.62
CA LYS A 279 15.46 8.39 -13.86
C LYS A 279 16.85 8.95 -14.07
N GLY A 280 17.84 8.39 -13.34
CA GLY A 280 19.26 8.61 -13.55
C GLY A 280 19.86 7.60 -14.52
N ALA A 281 21.18 7.41 -14.45
CA ALA A 281 21.88 6.40 -15.24
C ALA A 281 21.58 4.97 -14.71
N GLY A 282 21.45 4.01 -15.61
CA GLY A 282 21.19 2.62 -15.26
C GLY A 282 19.85 2.42 -14.55
N THR A 283 19.88 1.88 -13.34
CA THR A 283 18.72 1.58 -12.49
C THR A 283 18.49 2.60 -11.38
N GLN A 284 19.05 3.80 -11.52
CA GLN A 284 18.94 4.84 -10.51
C GLN A 284 17.66 5.67 -10.70
N TYR A 285 16.95 5.92 -9.62
CA TYR A 285 15.77 6.78 -9.54
C TYR A 285 15.97 7.84 -8.47
N GLN A 286 15.41 9.02 -8.67
CA GLN A 286 15.54 10.12 -7.74
C GLN A 286 14.21 10.87 -7.57
N ALA A 287 13.93 11.30 -6.34
CA ALA A 287 12.87 12.22 -6.00
C ALA A 287 13.50 13.50 -5.45
N ASP A 288 13.13 14.65 -6.00
CA ASP A 288 13.72 15.94 -5.69
C ASP A 288 12.65 16.92 -5.20
N VAL A 289 13.05 17.79 -4.27
CA VAL A 289 12.32 18.99 -3.85
C VAL A 289 13.24 20.19 -4.05
N ALA A 290 12.76 21.20 -4.77
CA ALA A 290 13.42 22.50 -4.85
C ALA A 290 12.50 23.59 -4.32
N LEU A 291 12.99 24.37 -3.36
CA LEU A 291 12.27 25.51 -2.81
C LEU A 291 12.50 26.78 -3.65
N GLY A 292 11.74 27.83 -3.36
CA GLY A 292 11.92 29.14 -4.00
C GLY A 292 13.32 29.74 -3.77
N SER A 293 13.76 30.55 -4.71
CA SER A 293 15.04 31.28 -4.60
C SER A 293 14.95 32.41 -3.57
N ASN A 294 15.97 32.54 -2.74
CA ASN A 294 16.10 33.61 -1.74
C ASN A 294 17.35 34.45 -2.03
N MET A 295 17.19 35.77 -2.00
CA MET A 295 18.31 36.70 -2.13
C MET A 295 18.88 37.01 -0.76
N VAL A 296 20.16 36.71 -0.53
CA VAL A 296 20.86 36.94 0.74
C VAL A 296 21.82 38.12 0.59
N ALA A 297 21.44 39.27 1.14
CA ALA A 297 22.26 40.46 1.11
C ALA A 297 23.50 40.31 2.02
N PRO A 298 24.53 41.16 1.84
CA PRO A 298 25.69 41.22 2.69
C PRO A 298 25.31 41.37 4.17
N GLY A 299 25.93 40.60 5.05
CA GLY A 299 25.65 40.59 6.49
C GLY A 299 24.33 39.92 6.90
N LYS A 300 23.60 39.33 5.97
CA LYS A 300 22.32 38.65 6.24
C LYS A 300 22.46 37.13 6.15
N ALA A 301 21.48 36.45 6.69
CA ALA A 301 21.31 35.00 6.59
C ALA A 301 19.88 34.64 6.28
N VAL A 302 19.70 33.53 5.60
CA VAL A 302 18.38 32.89 5.35
C VAL A 302 18.40 31.46 5.84
N THR A 303 17.30 31.02 6.43
CA THR A 303 17.11 29.63 6.88
C THR A 303 15.84 29.08 6.26
N GLN A 304 15.92 27.87 5.70
CA GLN A 304 14.81 27.11 5.19
C GLN A 304 14.81 25.73 5.84
N THR A 305 13.63 25.27 6.24
CA THR A 305 13.50 23.98 6.92
C THR A 305 12.78 22.98 6.01
N GLN A 306 13.38 21.81 5.88
CA GLN A 306 12.78 20.66 5.22
C GLN A 306 12.88 19.45 6.14
N ARG A 307 11.98 18.49 5.98
CA ARG A 307 11.97 17.28 6.78
C ARG A 307 12.17 16.06 5.87
N LEU A 308 12.82 15.04 6.38
CA LEU A 308 12.98 13.74 5.76
C LEU A 308 12.33 12.69 6.67
N PHE A 309 11.29 12.06 6.18
CA PHE A 309 10.80 10.83 6.77
C PHE A 309 11.57 9.64 6.18
N VAL A 310 12.06 8.76 7.04
CA VAL A 310 12.77 7.54 6.59
C VAL A 310 12.47 6.42 7.58
N GLY A 311 11.50 5.54 7.25
CA GLY A 311 11.08 4.56 8.23
C GLY A 311 9.92 3.66 7.84
N ALA A 312 9.33 3.07 8.85
CA ALA A 312 8.20 2.17 8.74
C ALA A 312 6.87 2.94 8.57
N LYS A 313 5.98 2.42 7.72
CA LYS A 313 4.63 2.95 7.53
C LYS A 313 3.69 2.47 8.64
N GLU A 314 4.00 2.80 9.89
CA GLU A 314 3.13 2.52 11.03
C GLU A 314 1.92 3.46 10.98
N VAL A 315 0.72 2.91 10.98
CA VAL A 315 -0.52 3.70 10.79
C VAL A 315 -0.64 4.83 11.81
N LYS A 316 -0.49 4.52 13.11
CA LYS A 316 -0.55 5.53 14.18
C LYS A 316 0.53 6.61 14.05
N THR A 317 1.73 6.25 13.62
CA THR A 317 2.85 7.19 13.44
C THR A 317 2.61 8.13 12.25
N LEU A 318 2.09 7.60 11.12
CA LEU A 318 1.74 8.42 9.96
C LEU A 318 0.59 9.38 10.27
N GLU A 319 -0.44 8.93 10.99
CA GLU A 319 -1.55 9.77 11.44
C GLU A 319 -1.07 10.88 12.40
N ALA A 320 -0.20 10.56 13.35
CA ALA A 320 0.39 11.56 14.25
C ALA A 320 1.18 12.65 13.50
N TYR A 321 1.92 12.27 12.44
CA TYR A 321 2.60 13.28 11.60
C TYR A 321 1.62 14.09 10.76
N GLN A 322 0.52 13.50 10.30
CA GLN A 322 -0.54 14.21 9.60
C GLN A 322 -1.19 15.24 10.52
N ASP A 323 -1.52 14.86 11.75
CA ASP A 323 -2.07 15.77 12.77
C ASP A 323 -1.07 16.88 13.15
N ALA A 324 0.23 16.59 13.07
CA ALA A 324 1.31 17.56 13.24
C ALA A 324 1.58 18.43 11.98
N GLY A 325 0.70 18.37 10.97
CA GLY A 325 0.70 19.26 9.81
C GLY A 325 1.44 18.73 8.57
N VAL A 326 1.65 17.44 8.42
CA VAL A 326 2.09 16.83 7.14
C VAL A 326 0.86 16.45 6.32
N PRO A 327 0.54 17.12 5.20
CA PRO A 327 -0.72 16.91 4.50
C PRO A 327 -0.86 15.47 4.00
N LEU A 328 -2.01 14.83 4.29
CA LEU A 328 -2.37 13.48 3.83
C LEU A 328 -1.24 12.45 3.99
N PHE A 329 -0.53 12.48 5.13
CA PHE A 329 0.61 11.59 5.32
C PHE A 329 0.20 10.13 5.56
N ASP A 330 -1.01 9.91 6.03
CA ASP A 330 -1.65 8.60 6.13
C ASP A 330 -1.83 7.90 4.77
N ARG A 331 -1.84 8.68 3.67
CA ARG A 331 -1.89 8.18 2.29
C ARG A 331 -0.59 7.54 1.82
N ALA A 332 0.48 7.60 2.60
CA ALA A 332 1.69 6.80 2.38
C ALA A 332 1.38 5.28 2.38
N ILE A 333 0.30 4.88 3.04
CA ILE A 333 -0.33 3.58 2.87
C ILE A 333 -1.41 3.72 1.81
N ASP A 334 -1.31 2.93 0.73
CA ASP A 334 -2.33 2.91 -0.33
C ASP A 334 -3.60 2.19 0.15
N TRP A 335 -4.41 2.90 0.92
CA TRP A 335 -5.72 2.39 1.33
C TRP A 335 -6.69 2.20 0.16
N GLY A 336 -6.43 2.81 -1.00
CA GLY A 336 -7.35 2.81 -2.14
C GLY A 336 -8.62 3.61 -1.88
N TRP A 337 -9.67 3.33 -2.66
CA TRP A 337 -10.93 4.06 -2.63
C TRP A 337 -11.90 3.60 -1.51
N PHE A 338 -11.64 2.44 -0.89
CA PHE A 338 -12.40 1.97 0.27
C PHE A 338 -11.81 2.42 1.62
N TYR A 339 -10.89 3.40 1.66
CA TYR A 339 -10.15 3.81 2.86
C TYR A 339 -11.08 4.11 4.05
N TRP A 340 -12.26 4.71 3.80
CA TRP A 340 -13.26 5.05 4.81
C TRP A 340 -13.87 3.81 5.49
N PHE A 341 -13.74 2.65 4.87
CA PHE A 341 -14.17 1.36 5.40
C PHE A 341 -12.99 0.55 5.95
N GLU A 342 -11.82 0.68 5.33
CA GLU A 342 -10.60 -0.03 5.71
C GLU A 342 -10.02 0.47 7.04
N LYS A 343 -9.98 1.77 7.27
CA LYS A 343 -9.48 2.36 8.52
C LYS A 343 -10.25 1.93 9.78
N PRO A 344 -11.59 1.95 9.84
CA PRO A 344 -12.33 1.41 10.96
C PRO A 344 -12.07 -0.08 11.22
N ILE A 345 -11.93 -0.88 10.16
CA ILE A 345 -11.59 -2.31 10.28
C ILE A 345 -10.18 -2.48 10.85
N PHE A 346 -9.22 -1.69 10.36
CA PHE A 346 -7.87 -1.69 10.92
C PHE A 346 -7.87 -1.27 12.39
N ALA A 347 -8.54 -0.18 12.73
CA ALA A 347 -8.61 0.32 14.10
C ALA A 347 -9.20 -0.73 15.06
N LEU A 348 -10.28 -1.41 14.64
CA LEU A 348 -10.88 -2.50 15.42
C LEU A 348 -9.94 -3.71 15.53
N LEU A 349 -9.27 -4.12 14.43
CA LEU A 349 -8.33 -5.23 14.44
C LEU A 349 -7.14 -4.94 15.37
N HIS A 350 -6.61 -3.73 15.29
CA HIS A 350 -5.49 -3.30 16.12
C HIS A 350 -5.87 -3.22 17.60
N TRP A 351 -7.05 -2.67 17.91
CA TRP A 351 -7.59 -2.65 19.26
C TRP A 351 -7.77 -4.07 19.83
N LEU A 352 -8.32 -4.99 19.04
CA LEU A 352 -8.43 -6.40 19.43
C LEU A 352 -7.05 -7.01 19.69
N PHE A 353 -6.07 -6.73 18.84
CA PHE A 353 -4.71 -7.23 19.03
C PHE A 353 -4.06 -6.68 20.31
N GLU A 354 -4.19 -5.40 20.60
CA GLU A 354 -3.65 -4.80 21.83
C GLU A 354 -4.20 -5.46 23.11
N HIS A 355 -5.44 -5.96 23.08
CA HIS A 355 -6.05 -6.62 24.23
C HIS A 355 -5.80 -8.13 24.29
N ILE A 356 -5.67 -8.80 23.14
CA ILE A 356 -5.56 -10.25 23.04
C ILE A 356 -4.09 -10.69 22.96
N GLY A 357 -3.21 -9.87 22.37
CA GLY A 357 -1.79 -10.16 22.18
C GLY A 357 -1.48 -11.17 21.07
N ASN A 358 -2.47 -11.56 20.25
CA ASN A 358 -2.28 -12.47 19.12
C ASN A 358 -3.13 -12.03 17.93
N PHE A 359 -2.47 -11.69 16.80
CA PHE A 359 -3.16 -11.20 15.60
C PHE A 359 -4.09 -12.23 14.96
N GLY A 360 -3.74 -13.51 14.96
CA GLY A 360 -4.60 -14.54 14.39
C GLY A 360 -5.91 -14.68 15.16
N VAL A 361 -5.85 -14.62 16.50
CA VAL A 361 -7.06 -14.59 17.35
C VAL A 361 -7.83 -13.29 17.15
N ALA A 362 -7.15 -12.16 17.02
CA ALA A 362 -7.77 -10.87 16.71
C ALA A 362 -8.54 -10.91 15.36
N ILE A 363 -8.00 -11.56 14.33
CA ILE A 363 -8.67 -11.78 13.04
C ILE A 363 -9.96 -12.63 13.23
N ILE A 364 -9.90 -13.68 14.04
CA ILE A 364 -11.07 -14.51 14.35
C ILE A 364 -12.13 -13.67 15.07
N CYS A 365 -11.74 -12.91 16.10
CA CYS A 365 -12.66 -12.02 16.83
C CYS A 365 -13.26 -10.93 15.93
N LEU A 366 -12.44 -10.30 15.08
CA LEU A 366 -12.91 -9.34 14.07
C LEU A 366 -13.96 -9.99 13.16
N THR A 367 -13.70 -11.22 12.70
CA THR A 367 -14.66 -11.97 11.85
C THR A 367 -15.98 -12.21 12.58
N LEU A 368 -15.95 -12.54 13.87
CA LEU A 368 -17.13 -12.69 14.71
C LEU A 368 -17.93 -11.38 14.82
N VAL A 369 -17.26 -10.26 15.08
CA VAL A 369 -17.88 -8.93 15.17
C VAL A 369 -18.54 -8.55 13.84
N VAL A 370 -17.82 -8.67 12.71
CA VAL A 370 -18.36 -8.38 11.38
C VAL A 370 -19.58 -9.26 11.09
N ARG A 371 -19.52 -10.56 11.42
CA ARG A 371 -20.64 -11.49 11.27
C ARG A 371 -21.83 -11.15 12.15
N ALA A 372 -21.60 -10.70 13.38
CA ALA A 372 -22.66 -10.27 14.29
C ALA A 372 -23.38 -9.02 13.73
N ILE A 373 -22.64 -8.05 13.21
CA ILE A 373 -23.22 -6.87 12.55
C ILE A 373 -24.02 -7.25 11.30
N MET A 374 -23.53 -8.21 10.51
CA MET A 374 -24.18 -8.69 9.28
C MET A 374 -25.31 -9.69 9.54
N PHE A 375 -25.50 -10.14 10.80
CA PHE A 375 -26.49 -11.16 11.14
C PHE A 375 -27.93 -10.85 10.69
N PRO A 376 -28.51 -9.64 10.90
CA PRO A 376 -29.86 -9.33 10.46
C PRO A 376 -30.03 -9.40 8.93
N ILE A 377 -28.97 -9.03 8.18
CA ILE A 377 -28.98 -9.12 6.71
C ILE A 377 -28.94 -10.60 6.28
N ALA A 378 -28.06 -11.38 6.89
CA ALA A 378 -27.96 -12.82 6.64
C ALA A 378 -29.25 -13.56 6.98
N GLN A 379 -29.95 -13.18 8.03
CA GLN A 379 -31.24 -13.77 8.40
C GLN A 379 -32.33 -13.50 7.34
N ARG A 380 -32.45 -12.28 6.83
CA ARG A 380 -33.36 -11.93 5.74
C ARG A 380 -33.05 -12.69 4.46
N GLN A 381 -31.80 -12.80 4.13
CA GLN A 381 -31.33 -13.59 2.98
C GLN A 381 -31.71 -15.05 3.12
N PHE A 382 -31.49 -15.61 4.31
CA PHE A 382 -31.81 -17.01 4.60
C PHE A 382 -33.30 -17.30 4.42
N SER A 383 -34.21 -16.41 4.89
CA SER A 383 -35.65 -16.55 4.68
C SER A 383 -36.01 -16.52 3.19
N SER A 384 -35.36 -15.68 2.39
CA SER A 384 -35.55 -15.65 0.93
C SER A 384 -35.06 -16.94 0.24
N MET A 385 -33.91 -17.47 0.68
CA MET A 385 -33.41 -18.77 0.16
C MET A 385 -34.30 -19.93 0.55
N ALA A 386 -34.86 -19.94 1.75
CA ALA A 386 -35.84 -20.94 2.18
C ALA A 386 -37.12 -20.91 1.33
N ALA A 387 -37.62 -19.71 0.99
CA ALA A 387 -38.74 -19.55 0.08
C ALA A 387 -38.42 -20.05 -1.33
N MET A 388 -37.21 -19.75 -1.85
CA MET A 388 -36.75 -20.28 -3.13
C MET A 388 -36.68 -21.81 -3.15
N ARG A 389 -36.25 -22.46 -2.07
CA ARG A 389 -36.26 -23.93 -1.95
C ARG A 389 -37.67 -24.52 -2.02
N ALA A 390 -38.65 -23.88 -1.39
CA ALA A 390 -40.03 -24.33 -1.46
C ALA A 390 -40.60 -24.31 -2.89
N LEU A 391 -40.07 -23.46 -3.77
CA LEU A 391 -40.43 -23.35 -5.19
C LEU A 391 -39.76 -24.39 -6.10
N GLN A 392 -38.77 -25.14 -5.59
CA GLN A 392 -37.99 -26.09 -6.39
C GLN A 392 -38.83 -27.08 -7.21
N PRO A 393 -39.89 -27.76 -6.66
CA PRO A 393 -40.70 -28.69 -7.43
C PRO A 393 -41.42 -28.01 -8.60
N LYS A 394 -41.93 -26.76 -8.37
CA LYS A 394 -42.57 -25.98 -9.45
C LYS A 394 -41.61 -25.56 -10.51
N MET A 395 -40.38 -25.20 -10.14
CA MET A 395 -39.29 -24.83 -11.07
C MET A 395 -38.88 -26.03 -11.93
N LYS A 396 -38.73 -27.22 -11.35
CA LYS A 396 -38.43 -28.46 -12.11
C LYS A 396 -39.52 -28.80 -13.12
N ALA A 397 -40.77 -28.73 -12.72
CA ALA A 397 -41.90 -28.96 -13.61
C ALA A 397 -41.90 -27.97 -14.80
N LEU A 398 -41.54 -26.71 -14.58
CA LEU A 398 -41.40 -25.74 -15.66
C LEU A 398 -40.21 -26.04 -16.56
N GLN A 399 -39.06 -26.42 -15.98
CA GLN A 399 -37.88 -26.83 -16.77
C GLN A 399 -38.14 -28.06 -17.65
N GLU A 400 -38.83 -29.05 -17.15
CA GLU A 400 -39.24 -30.22 -17.93
C GLU A 400 -40.25 -29.87 -19.02
N LYS A 401 -41.22 -29.01 -18.70
CA LYS A 401 -42.31 -28.64 -19.63
C LYS A 401 -41.82 -27.78 -20.78
N TYR A 402 -40.83 -26.90 -20.56
CA TYR A 402 -40.32 -25.94 -21.54
C TYR A 402 -38.85 -26.21 -21.91
N LYS A 403 -38.42 -27.48 -21.87
CA LYS A 403 -37.05 -27.92 -22.10
C LYS A 403 -36.47 -27.45 -23.43
N ASP A 404 -37.33 -27.41 -24.46
CA ASP A 404 -36.93 -27.07 -25.85
C ASP A 404 -37.12 -25.59 -26.17
N ASP A 405 -37.79 -24.83 -25.33
CA ASP A 405 -38.03 -23.38 -25.49
C ASP A 405 -37.46 -22.58 -24.32
N LYS A 406 -36.20 -22.20 -24.45
CA LYS A 406 -35.47 -21.44 -23.42
C LYS A 406 -36.07 -20.06 -23.15
N GLN A 407 -36.70 -19.41 -24.17
CA GLN A 407 -37.30 -18.11 -24.01
C GLN A 407 -38.60 -18.20 -23.17
N GLN A 408 -39.45 -19.16 -23.49
CA GLN A 408 -40.67 -19.42 -22.73
C GLN A 408 -40.36 -19.89 -21.30
N LEU A 409 -39.33 -20.73 -21.12
CA LEU A 409 -38.88 -21.14 -19.78
C LEU A 409 -38.51 -19.94 -18.93
N GLN A 410 -37.70 -19.02 -19.47
CA GLN A 410 -37.25 -17.83 -18.73
C GLN A 410 -38.43 -16.91 -18.37
N LEU A 411 -39.37 -16.70 -19.28
CA LEU A 411 -40.59 -15.94 -19.02
C LEU A 411 -41.44 -16.57 -17.91
N LYS A 412 -41.67 -17.88 -17.96
CA LYS A 412 -42.48 -18.61 -16.96
C LYS A 412 -41.79 -18.70 -15.61
N MET A 413 -40.46 -18.78 -15.58
CA MET A 413 -39.69 -18.69 -14.34
C MET A 413 -39.82 -17.32 -13.68
N MET A 414 -39.73 -16.21 -14.45
CA MET A 414 -39.95 -14.87 -13.91
C MET A 414 -41.37 -14.66 -13.44
N GLU A 415 -42.36 -15.22 -14.13
CA GLU A 415 -43.76 -15.17 -13.76
C GLU A 415 -44.01 -15.91 -12.44
N LEU A 416 -43.42 -17.09 -12.25
CA LEU A 416 -43.42 -17.85 -11.02
C LEU A 416 -42.82 -17.05 -9.85
N TYR A 417 -41.66 -16.41 -10.03
CA TYR A 417 -41.05 -15.60 -8.98
C TYR A 417 -41.93 -14.40 -8.58
N LYS A 418 -42.59 -13.76 -9.55
CA LYS A 418 -43.54 -12.65 -9.28
C LYS A 418 -44.79 -13.15 -8.52
N GLN A 419 -45.35 -14.28 -8.94
CA GLN A 419 -46.54 -14.85 -8.30
C GLN A 419 -46.29 -15.23 -6.83
N GLU A 420 -45.15 -15.84 -6.58
CA GLU A 420 -44.74 -16.30 -5.25
C GLU A 420 -44.07 -15.20 -4.41
N LYS A 421 -43.91 -13.98 -4.94
CA LYS A 421 -43.28 -12.82 -4.31
C LYS A 421 -41.87 -13.11 -3.80
N VAL A 422 -41.10 -13.92 -4.50
CA VAL A 422 -39.73 -14.28 -4.18
C VAL A 422 -38.77 -13.55 -5.10
N ASN A 423 -37.75 -12.93 -4.51
CA ASN A 423 -36.69 -12.21 -5.27
C ASN A 423 -35.48 -13.13 -5.47
N PRO A 424 -35.17 -13.58 -6.72
CA PRO A 424 -34.01 -14.42 -6.98
C PRO A 424 -32.67 -13.73 -6.69
N LEU A 425 -32.62 -12.38 -6.76
CA LEU A 425 -31.42 -11.60 -6.48
C LEU A 425 -31.07 -11.56 -4.97
N ALA A 426 -32.03 -11.88 -4.09
CA ALA A 426 -31.76 -11.91 -2.66
C ALA A 426 -30.72 -12.99 -2.28
N GLY A 427 -30.57 -14.03 -3.10
CA GLY A 427 -29.55 -15.08 -2.91
C GLY A 427 -28.11 -14.62 -3.14
N CYS A 428 -27.89 -13.63 -4.03
CA CYS A 428 -26.55 -13.12 -4.34
C CYS A 428 -26.18 -11.85 -3.55
N LEU A 429 -27.13 -11.24 -2.83
CA LEU A 429 -26.90 -10.02 -2.03
C LEU A 429 -25.68 -10.11 -1.08
N PRO A 430 -25.41 -11.23 -0.40
CA PRO A 430 -24.24 -11.35 0.46
C PRO A 430 -22.92 -11.25 -0.29
N ILE A 431 -22.86 -11.70 -1.52
CA ILE A 431 -21.64 -11.62 -2.32
C ILE A 431 -21.29 -10.14 -2.53
N PHE A 432 -22.27 -9.30 -2.87
CA PHE A 432 -22.07 -7.86 -3.04
C PHE A 432 -21.62 -7.16 -1.76
N ILE A 433 -22.13 -7.57 -0.59
CA ILE A 433 -21.71 -7.01 0.70
C ILE A 433 -20.34 -7.59 1.12
N GLN A 434 -20.07 -8.84 0.79
CA GLN A 434 -18.82 -9.53 1.14
C GLN A 434 -17.61 -8.98 0.39
N ILE A 435 -17.79 -8.53 -0.87
CA ILE A 435 -16.68 -8.02 -1.71
C ILE A 435 -15.98 -6.83 -1.05
N PRO A 436 -16.65 -5.73 -0.64
CA PRO A 436 -16.00 -4.64 0.07
C PRO A 436 -15.31 -5.06 1.37
N ILE A 437 -15.93 -5.93 2.16
CA ILE A 437 -15.35 -6.46 3.40
C ILE A 437 -14.08 -7.27 3.10
N PHE A 438 -14.12 -8.09 2.06
CA PHE A 438 -12.96 -8.88 1.64
C PHE A 438 -11.81 -7.97 1.19
N PHE A 439 -12.08 -6.97 0.34
CA PHE A 439 -11.06 -6.04 -0.11
C PHE A 439 -10.46 -5.23 1.05
N ALA A 440 -11.29 -4.75 1.97
CA ALA A 440 -10.82 -4.04 3.14
C ALA A 440 -9.91 -4.91 4.00
N LEU A 441 -10.32 -6.12 4.32
CA LEU A 441 -9.50 -7.05 5.10
C LEU A 441 -8.24 -7.46 4.34
N TYR A 442 -8.32 -7.73 3.05
CA TYR A 442 -7.17 -8.02 2.22
C TYR A 442 -6.13 -6.88 2.31
N LYS A 443 -6.56 -5.63 2.09
CA LYS A 443 -5.70 -4.45 2.19
C LYS A 443 -5.09 -4.30 3.59
N VAL A 444 -5.92 -4.36 4.64
CA VAL A 444 -5.47 -4.27 6.02
C VAL A 444 -4.43 -5.35 6.35
N LEU A 445 -4.71 -6.62 5.99
CA LEU A 445 -3.83 -7.74 6.31
C LEU A 445 -2.53 -7.76 5.46
N MET A 446 -2.53 -7.16 4.29
CA MET A 446 -1.36 -7.17 3.38
C MET A 446 -0.47 -5.93 3.53
N LEU A 447 -1.05 -4.77 3.88
CA LEU A 447 -0.35 -3.48 3.85
C LEU A 447 0.17 -3.02 5.20
N THR A 448 -0.47 -3.46 6.30
CA THR A 448 -0.10 -2.96 7.60
C THR A 448 1.16 -3.65 8.12
N ILE A 449 2.14 -2.84 8.48
CA ILE A 449 3.42 -3.34 9.00
C ILE A 449 3.25 -4.02 10.37
N GLU A 450 2.19 -3.69 11.08
CA GLU A 450 1.84 -4.25 12.38
C GLU A 450 1.60 -5.77 12.30
N MET A 451 1.20 -6.28 11.13
CA MET A 451 1.03 -7.71 10.89
C MET A 451 2.29 -8.45 10.45
N ARG A 452 3.30 -7.70 10.02
CA ARG A 452 4.53 -8.28 9.51
C ARG A 452 5.22 -9.11 10.59
N HIS A 453 5.53 -10.37 10.27
CA HIS A 453 6.19 -11.34 11.18
C HIS A 453 5.41 -11.64 12.45
N GLN A 454 4.09 -11.44 12.48
CA GLN A 454 3.26 -11.78 13.62
C GLN A 454 2.88 -13.27 13.60
N PRO A 455 3.17 -14.01 14.68
CA PRO A 455 2.80 -15.42 14.75
C PRO A 455 1.32 -15.60 15.07
N PHE A 456 0.80 -16.77 14.70
CA PHE A 456 -0.52 -17.21 15.13
C PHE A 456 -0.40 -18.41 16.08
N VAL A 457 -0.65 -19.62 15.59
CA VAL A 457 -0.54 -20.86 16.34
C VAL A 457 0.14 -21.96 15.52
N LEU A 458 0.67 -22.98 16.17
CA LEU A 458 1.30 -24.15 15.56
C LEU A 458 2.45 -23.74 14.62
N TRP A 459 2.32 -24.02 13.33
CA TRP A 459 3.34 -23.79 12.32
C TRP A 459 3.28 -22.36 11.71
N ILE A 460 2.21 -21.61 11.93
CA ILE A 460 2.04 -20.28 11.36
C ILE A 460 2.83 -19.28 12.21
N LYS A 461 4.05 -18.99 11.77
CA LYS A 461 4.98 -18.06 12.42
C LYS A 461 4.90 -16.64 11.87
N ASP A 462 4.28 -16.48 10.71
CA ASP A 462 4.09 -15.19 10.04
C ASP A 462 2.74 -15.17 9.32
N LEU A 463 1.81 -14.35 9.83
CA LEU A 463 0.48 -14.16 9.24
C LEU A 463 0.51 -13.33 7.95
N SER A 464 1.58 -12.56 7.72
CA SER A 464 1.74 -11.72 6.52
C SER A 464 2.35 -12.46 5.33
N ALA A 465 2.87 -13.67 5.55
CA ALA A 465 3.46 -14.54 4.54
C ALA A 465 2.52 -15.69 4.15
N PRO A 466 2.73 -16.34 2.97
CA PRO A 466 2.04 -17.58 2.63
C PRO A 466 2.30 -18.70 3.63
N ASP A 467 1.40 -19.68 3.67
CA ASP A 467 1.54 -20.85 4.53
C ASP A 467 2.80 -21.67 4.16
N PRO A 468 3.75 -21.85 5.09
CA PRO A 468 5.00 -22.56 4.79
C PRO A 468 4.85 -24.09 4.70
N LEU A 469 3.76 -24.67 5.23
CA LEU A 469 3.54 -26.12 5.20
C LEU A 469 2.89 -26.56 3.89
N HIS A 470 3.72 -26.82 2.88
CA HIS A 470 3.24 -27.31 1.58
C HIS A 470 2.98 -28.82 1.60
N ILE A 471 1.90 -29.23 0.93
CA ILE A 471 1.56 -30.66 0.81
C ILE A 471 2.60 -31.40 -0.01
N LEU A 472 3.09 -30.80 -1.11
CA LEU A 472 4.03 -31.43 -2.04
C LEU A 472 5.40 -31.73 -1.43
N ASN A 473 5.86 -31.00 -0.45
CA ASN A 473 7.11 -31.29 0.26
C ASN A 473 6.86 -32.09 1.55
N LEU A 474 5.72 -32.78 1.63
CA LEU A 474 5.30 -33.56 2.80
C LEU A 474 5.38 -32.75 4.08
N PHE A 475 4.82 -31.52 4.06
CA PHE A 475 4.79 -30.61 5.20
C PHE A 475 6.19 -30.21 5.71
N GLY A 476 7.15 -30.08 4.81
CA GLY A 476 8.52 -29.67 5.13
C GLY A 476 9.47 -30.85 5.44
N LEU A 477 9.04 -32.11 5.27
CA LEU A 477 9.91 -33.28 5.42
C LEU A 477 10.87 -33.44 4.25
N LEU A 478 10.52 -32.94 3.07
CA LEU A 478 11.37 -32.92 1.88
C LEU A 478 11.99 -31.53 1.73
N ASP A 479 13.30 -31.47 1.57
CA ASP A 479 14.05 -30.21 1.47
C ASP A 479 14.02 -29.65 0.03
N PHE A 480 12.82 -29.28 -0.43
CA PHE A 480 12.64 -28.50 -1.65
C PHE A 480 11.46 -27.53 -1.52
N THR A 481 11.56 -26.41 -2.19
CA THR A 481 10.46 -25.42 -2.30
C THR A 481 9.66 -25.68 -3.58
N PRO A 482 8.36 -26.04 -3.45
CA PRO A 482 7.50 -26.18 -4.62
C PRO A 482 7.40 -24.88 -5.42
N PRO A 483 7.21 -24.94 -6.76
CA PRO A 483 6.86 -23.77 -7.54
C PRO A 483 5.63 -23.07 -6.95
N ALA A 484 5.57 -21.73 -7.01
CA ALA A 484 4.55 -20.92 -6.33
C ALA A 484 3.09 -21.35 -6.63
N PHE A 485 2.80 -21.77 -7.86
CA PHE A 485 1.47 -22.25 -8.26
C PHE A 485 1.12 -23.67 -7.76
N LEU A 486 2.10 -24.45 -7.31
CA LEU A 486 1.95 -25.78 -6.71
C LEU A 486 2.23 -25.76 -5.20
N GLY A 487 2.61 -24.62 -4.65
CA GLY A 487 2.86 -24.42 -3.23
C GLY A 487 1.57 -24.38 -2.41
N ILE A 488 0.74 -25.45 -2.49
CA ILE A 488 -0.52 -25.53 -1.75
C ILE A 488 -0.20 -25.82 -0.29
N GLY A 489 -0.45 -24.84 0.56
CA GLY A 489 -0.33 -24.96 2.01
C GLY A 489 -1.54 -25.64 2.64
N VAL A 490 -1.41 -26.04 3.91
CA VAL A 490 -2.48 -26.64 4.71
C VAL A 490 -3.69 -25.69 4.83
N LEU A 491 -3.45 -24.38 5.01
CA LEU A 491 -4.55 -23.42 5.08
C LEU A 491 -5.32 -23.30 3.77
N ALA A 492 -4.64 -23.36 2.62
CA ALA A 492 -5.31 -23.33 1.32
C ALA A 492 -6.17 -24.60 1.12
N LEU A 493 -5.69 -25.77 1.56
CA LEU A 493 -6.48 -26.99 1.56
C LEU A 493 -7.70 -26.88 2.46
N LEU A 494 -7.53 -26.38 3.70
CA LEU A 494 -8.64 -26.18 4.63
C LEU A 494 -9.66 -25.16 4.09
N LEU A 495 -9.20 -24.16 3.36
CA LEU A 495 -10.08 -23.21 2.66
C LEU A 495 -10.93 -23.94 1.62
N GLY A 496 -10.32 -24.73 0.72
CA GLY A 496 -11.04 -25.51 -0.28
C GLY A 496 -12.07 -26.45 0.33
N ILE A 497 -11.69 -27.19 1.37
CA ILE A 497 -12.57 -28.09 2.11
C ILE A 497 -13.72 -27.30 2.77
N SER A 498 -13.45 -26.21 3.45
CA SER A 498 -14.50 -25.41 4.10
C SER A 498 -15.49 -24.81 3.09
N MET A 499 -15.02 -24.36 1.92
CA MET A 499 -15.86 -23.88 0.84
C MET A 499 -16.71 -25.01 0.23
N TYR A 500 -16.12 -26.20 0.03
CA TYR A 500 -16.86 -27.36 -0.46
C TYR A 500 -18.05 -27.71 0.45
N PHE A 501 -17.83 -27.78 1.77
CA PHE A 501 -18.91 -28.03 2.74
C PHE A 501 -19.93 -26.91 2.76
N GLN A 502 -19.50 -25.66 2.69
CA GLN A 502 -20.38 -24.49 2.64
C GLN A 502 -21.30 -24.51 1.42
N PHE A 503 -20.78 -24.87 0.24
CA PHE A 503 -21.60 -25.00 -0.97
C PHE A 503 -22.55 -26.20 -0.89
N LYS A 504 -22.11 -27.31 -0.32
CA LYS A 504 -22.97 -28.49 -0.12
C LYS A 504 -24.14 -28.23 0.83
N LEU A 505 -23.96 -27.37 1.84
CA LEU A 505 -25.02 -26.94 2.75
C LEU A 505 -26.01 -25.95 2.10
N ASN A 506 -25.62 -25.33 0.98
CA ASN A 506 -26.44 -24.42 0.20
C ASN A 506 -26.85 -25.02 -1.15
N PRO A 507 -27.69 -26.07 -1.18
CA PRO A 507 -28.16 -26.59 -2.44
C PRO A 507 -29.17 -25.63 -3.07
N THR A 508 -28.69 -24.65 -3.80
CA THR A 508 -29.47 -23.89 -4.76
C THR A 508 -29.63 -24.75 -6.00
N GLN A 509 -30.88 -24.86 -6.50
CA GLN A 509 -31.04 -25.49 -7.82
C GLN A 509 -30.47 -24.55 -8.88
N MET A 510 -29.31 -24.91 -9.33
CA MET A 510 -28.62 -24.27 -10.44
C MET A 510 -28.82 -25.14 -11.68
N ASP A 511 -28.80 -24.52 -12.86
CA ASP A 511 -28.61 -25.21 -14.14
C ASP A 511 -27.43 -26.22 -14.00
N PRO A 512 -27.47 -27.40 -14.62
CA PRO A 512 -26.39 -28.39 -14.55
C PRO A 512 -25.00 -27.82 -14.83
N MET A 513 -24.88 -26.86 -15.74
CA MET A 513 -23.63 -26.16 -16.04
C MET A 513 -23.17 -25.31 -14.84
N GLN A 514 -24.09 -24.57 -14.22
CA GLN A 514 -23.81 -23.73 -13.05
C GLN A 514 -23.43 -24.59 -11.84
N GLN A 515 -24.08 -25.73 -11.66
CA GLN A 515 -23.76 -26.71 -10.61
C GLN A 515 -22.35 -27.30 -10.79
N GLN A 516 -21.93 -27.58 -12.02
CA GLN A 516 -20.60 -28.05 -12.33
C GLN A 516 -19.54 -26.97 -12.01
N ILE A 517 -19.77 -25.72 -12.40
CA ILE A 517 -18.88 -24.58 -12.09
C ILE A 517 -18.74 -24.43 -10.58
N MET A 518 -19.85 -24.44 -9.84
CA MET A 518 -19.84 -24.32 -8.39
C MET A 518 -19.16 -25.49 -7.68
N GLY A 519 -19.20 -26.68 -8.27
CA GLY A 519 -18.47 -27.86 -7.76
C GLY A 519 -16.96 -27.77 -7.90
N ILE A 520 -16.47 -27.12 -8.94
CA ILE A 520 -15.03 -26.92 -9.21
C ILE A 520 -14.48 -25.69 -8.45
N MET A 521 -15.31 -24.69 -8.21
CA MET A 521 -14.90 -23.41 -7.63
C MET A 521 -14.11 -23.51 -6.30
N PRO A 522 -14.47 -24.36 -5.32
CA PRO A 522 -13.68 -24.51 -4.09
C PRO A 522 -12.24 -24.94 -4.36
N TRP A 523 -12.06 -25.85 -5.28
CA TRP A 523 -10.74 -26.37 -5.65
C TRP A 523 -9.94 -25.34 -6.44
N MET A 524 -10.58 -24.63 -7.35
CA MET A 524 -9.94 -23.54 -8.09
C MET A 524 -9.51 -22.43 -7.12
N MET A 525 -10.36 -22.06 -6.14
CA MET A 525 -10.04 -21.04 -5.13
C MET A 525 -8.88 -21.50 -4.23
N MET A 526 -8.76 -22.79 -3.93
CA MET A 526 -7.61 -23.33 -3.19
C MET A 526 -6.29 -23.01 -3.91
N PHE A 527 -6.22 -23.22 -5.22
CA PHE A 527 -5.01 -22.91 -6.00
C PHE A 527 -4.76 -21.39 -6.11
N ILE A 528 -5.80 -20.61 -6.36
CA ILE A 528 -5.68 -19.15 -6.50
C ILE A 528 -5.20 -18.53 -5.19
N MET A 529 -5.70 -19.03 -4.06
CA MET A 529 -5.43 -18.45 -2.74
C MET A 529 -4.16 -19.01 -2.07
N ALA A 530 -3.57 -20.07 -2.61
CA ALA A 530 -2.36 -20.67 -2.04
C ALA A 530 -1.19 -19.67 -1.82
N PRO A 531 -0.89 -18.74 -2.74
CA PRO A 531 0.20 -17.76 -2.55
C PRO A 531 -0.17 -16.58 -1.66
N PHE A 532 -1.40 -16.50 -1.14
CA PHE A 532 -1.81 -15.36 -0.30
C PHE A 532 -1.37 -15.55 1.15
N ALA A 533 -1.31 -14.41 1.88
CA ALA A 533 -0.93 -14.38 3.28
C ALA A 533 -1.81 -15.29 4.15
N ALA A 534 -1.18 -16.00 5.10
CA ALA A 534 -1.86 -16.94 6.00
C ALA A 534 -3.00 -16.28 6.78
N GLY A 535 -2.86 -15.02 7.20
CA GLY A 535 -3.91 -14.27 7.89
C GLY A 535 -5.19 -14.12 7.09
N LEU A 536 -5.10 -13.94 5.77
CA LEU A 536 -6.27 -13.87 4.90
C LEU A 536 -6.98 -15.23 4.79
N LEU A 537 -6.21 -16.31 4.72
CA LEU A 537 -6.76 -17.66 4.71
C LEU A 537 -7.45 -18.01 6.04
N VAL A 538 -6.84 -17.64 7.18
CA VAL A 538 -7.45 -17.79 8.51
C VAL A 538 -8.77 -17.04 8.58
N TYR A 539 -8.81 -15.80 8.13
CA TYR A 539 -10.08 -15.05 8.04
C TYR A 539 -11.11 -15.80 7.21
N TRP A 540 -10.77 -16.26 6.01
CA TRP A 540 -11.74 -16.87 5.11
C TRP A 540 -12.25 -18.22 5.62
N ILE A 541 -11.37 -19.06 6.17
CA ILE A 541 -11.76 -20.33 6.81
C ILE A 541 -12.71 -20.06 7.97
N THR A 542 -12.37 -19.11 8.85
CA THR A 542 -13.21 -18.70 9.97
C THR A 542 -14.57 -18.20 9.50
N ASN A 543 -14.59 -17.37 8.47
CA ASN A 543 -15.81 -16.85 7.85
C ASN A 543 -16.70 -17.97 7.28
N ASN A 544 -16.11 -18.99 6.64
CA ASN A 544 -16.84 -20.15 6.15
C ASN A 544 -17.42 -20.99 7.29
N CYS A 545 -16.61 -21.27 8.33
CA CYS A 545 -17.07 -22.02 9.50
C CYS A 545 -18.22 -21.32 10.21
N LEU A 546 -18.13 -20.01 10.41
CA LEU A 546 -19.20 -19.22 11.01
C LEU A 546 -20.46 -19.18 10.14
N SER A 547 -20.28 -19.13 8.80
CA SER A 547 -21.40 -19.20 7.87
C SER A 547 -22.13 -20.54 7.98
N MET A 548 -21.39 -21.64 8.04
CA MET A 548 -21.97 -22.99 8.20
C MET A 548 -22.69 -23.12 9.54
N ALA A 549 -22.09 -22.65 10.63
CA ALA A 549 -22.71 -22.65 11.96
C ALA A 549 -23.99 -21.82 11.98
N GLN A 550 -23.97 -20.62 11.40
CA GLN A 550 -25.14 -19.75 11.27
C GLN A 550 -26.26 -20.38 10.44
N GLN A 551 -25.91 -20.99 9.30
CA GLN A 551 -26.87 -21.70 8.46
C GLN A 551 -27.50 -22.89 9.19
N TRP A 552 -26.68 -23.71 9.83
CA TRP A 552 -27.15 -24.84 10.62
C TRP A 552 -28.13 -24.39 11.72
N TRP A 553 -27.83 -23.31 12.45
CA TRP A 553 -28.72 -22.75 13.49
C TRP A 553 -30.02 -22.22 12.88
N LEU A 554 -29.98 -21.51 11.77
CA LEU A 554 -31.16 -20.97 11.09
C LEU A 554 -32.06 -22.07 10.51
N TYR A 555 -31.49 -23.17 9.98
CA TYR A 555 -32.25 -24.32 9.50
C TYR A 555 -33.00 -25.03 10.65
N ARG A 556 -32.41 -25.10 11.83
CA ARG A 556 -33.10 -25.65 13.01
C ARG A 556 -34.26 -24.76 13.48
N LYS A 557 -34.09 -23.44 13.43
CA LYS A 557 -35.10 -22.47 13.88
C LYS A 557 -36.24 -22.31 12.87
N HIS A 558 -36.00 -22.50 11.59
CA HIS A 558 -36.95 -22.40 10.50
C HIS A 558 -36.88 -23.67 9.63
N PRO A 559 -37.44 -24.80 10.12
CA PRO A 559 -37.45 -26.03 9.34
C PRO A 559 -38.25 -25.78 8.06
N VAL A 560 -37.62 -26.08 6.90
CA VAL A 560 -38.31 -26.03 5.61
C VAL A 560 -39.40 -27.09 5.65
N PRO A 561 -40.71 -26.76 5.37
CA PRO A 561 -41.74 -27.76 5.28
C PRO A 561 -41.31 -28.86 4.30
N ALA A 562 -41.33 -30.11 4.72
CA ALA A 562 -41.09 -31.23 3.82
C ALA A 562 -42.05 -31.07 2.63
N ALA A 563 -41.51 -30.97 1.41
CA ALA A 563 -42.33 -30.94 0.21
C ALA A 563 -43.28 -32.12 0.26
N ALA A 564 -44.58 -31.85 0.25
CA ALA A 564 -45.58 -32.91 0.19
C ALA A 564 -45.24 -33.80 -1.02
N VAL A 565 -44.84 -35.03 -0.75
CA VAL A 565 -44.66 -36.07 -1.77
C VAL A 565 -46.03 -36.18 -2.45
N PRO A 566 -46.15 -35.95 -3.74
CA PRO A 566 -47.42 -36.20 -4.42
C PRO A 566 -47.75 -37.68 -4.23
N ALA A 567 -48.91 -37.94 -3.59
CA ALA A 567 -49.47 -39.28 -3.55
C ALA A 567 -49.55 -39.79 -4.98
N LYS A 568 -49.06 -41.03 -5.17
CA LYS A 568 -49.11 -41.75 -6.43
C LYS A 568 -50.53 -41.92 -6.92
#